data_3cab26c4dee3ab8d70e85504341b5a9e
#
_entry.id   3cab26c4dee3ab8d70e85504341b5a9e
#
_cell.length_a   1.000
_cell.length_b   1.000
_cell.length_c   1.000
_cell.angle_alpha   90.00
_cell.angle_beta   90.00
_cell.angle_gamma   90.00
#
_symmetry.space_group_name_H-M   'P 1'
#
loop_
_entity.id
_entity.type
_entity.pdbx_description
1 polymer ?
#
loop_
_entity_poly.entity_id
_entity_poly.type
_entity_poly.pdbx_seq_one_letter_code
_entity_poly.pdbx_strand_id
1 'polypeptide(L)'
;MQKLFLAAVVAVSLSPAAAIAKTETAIVAGGCFWCVESDFDKVKGVISTTSGYAGGTMKKPTYQDHEGNQEAVKVEFDSDVISYDKLIAGFLRTIDVTDDGGQFCDRGSSYFSGIWPMDDKQKVAAEKAVKDAEVALGKKIVTPVKSFTTFTDAEDYHQNYHNGTNRVLTRFGWVKQSYAYEQYREGCGRDEQVKSVWGKAAFTNPVK
;
A
#
# COMPACT_ATOMS: atom_id res chain seq x y z
N MET A 1 -47.25 61.66 4.60
CA MET A 1 -46.34 61.06 3.62
C MET A 1 -45.29 60.29 4.41
N GLN A 2 -45.51 58.96 4.53
CA GLN A 2 -44.65 58.07 5.34
C GLN A 2 -43.69 57.35 4.38
N LYS A 3 -42.40 57.60 4.48
CA LYS A 3 -41.37 56.98 3.65
C LYS A 3 -40.97 55.63 4.28
N LEU A 4 -41.38 54.52 3.63
CA LEU A 4 -40.84 53.18 3.94
C LEU A 4 -39.39 53.04 3.46
N PHE A 5 -38.44 52.84 4.37
CA PHE A 5 -37.10 52.38 4.02
C PHE A 5 -37.09 50.86 3.98
N LEU A 6 -36.88 50.32 2.78
CA LEU A 6 -36.61 48.89 2.60
C LEU A 6 -35.12 48.64 2.88
N ALA A 7 -34.82 47.95 3.97
CA ALA A 7 -33.46 47.49 4.25
C ALA A 7 -33.23 46.13 3.50
N ALA A 8 -32.35 46.14 2.51
CA ALA A 8 -31.91 44.92 1.82
C ALA A 8 -30.88 44.18 2.68
N VAL A 9 -31.27 42.98 3.15
CA VAL A 9 -30.35 42.09 3.85
C VAL A 9 -29.56 41.28 2.78
N VAL A 10 -28.27 41.56 2.65
CA VAL A 10 -27.37 40.79 1.82
C VAL A 10 -26.92 39.57 2.61
N ALA A 11 -27.45 38.39 2.25
CA ALA A 11 -26.99 37.13 2.78
C ALA A 11 -25.65 36.75 2.13
N VAL A 12 -24.55 36.87 2.88
CA VAL A 12 -23.24 36.35 2.47
C VAL A 12 -23.23 34.84 2.68
N SER A 13 -23.33 34.07 1.59
CA SER A 13 -23.16 32.63 1.62
C SER A 13 -21.67 32.29 1.77
N LEU A 14 -21.25 31.88 2.97
CA LEU A 14 -19.95 31.26 3.17
C LEU A 14 -20.00 29.85 2.54
N SER A 15 -19.40 29.69 1.35
CA SER A 15 -19.10 28.37 0.82
C SER A 15 -17.97 27.76 1.66
N PRO A 16 -18.11 26.52 2.17
CA PRO A 16 -16.99 25.86 2.84
C PRO A 16 -15.84 25.68 1.84
N ALA A 17 -14.66 26.22 2.16
CA ALA A 17 -13.45 25.93 1.41
C ALA A 17 -13.19 24.42 1.51
N ALA A 18 -13.16 23.73 0.38
CA ALA A 18 -12.73 22.33 0.35
C ALA A 18 -11.30 22.26 0.89
N ALA A 19 -11.08 21.55 2.00
CA ALA A 19 -9.75 21.30 2.50
C ALA A 19 -8.98 20.53 1.42
N ILE A 20 -7.86 21.07 0.95
CA ILE A 20 -6.96 20.37 0.04
C ILE A 20 -6.25 19.31 0.89
N ALA A 21 -6.50 18.02 0.59
CA ALA A 21 -5.82 16.91 1.25
C ALA A 21 -4.30 17.09 1.17
N LYS A 22 -3.61 16.91 2.29
CA LYS A 22 -2.15 16.93 2.31
C LYS A 22 -1.62 15.57 1.85
N THR A 23 -1.47 15.43 0.53
CA THR A 23 -1.02 14.19 -0.09
C THR A 23 0.46 13.95 0.19
N GLU A 24 0.75 12.76 0.75
CA GLU A 24 2.10 12.22 0.90
C GLU A 24 2.20 10.87 0.15
N THR A 25 3.44 10.42 -0.11
CA THR A 25 3.71 9.17 -0.83
C THR A 25 4.47 8.20 0.06
N ALA A 26 4.09 6.92 0.03
CA ALA A 26 4.85 5.80 0.59
C ALA A 26 5.15 4.77 -0.51
N ILE A 27 6.32 4.12 -0.45
CA ILE A 27 6.69 3.03 -1.35
C ILE A 27 7.09 1.83 -0.52
N VAL A 28 6.42 0.69 -0.76
CA VAL A 28 6.62 -0.55 -0.02
C VAL A 28 6.57 -1.77 -0.93
N ALA A 29 7.26 -2.85 -0.54
CA ALA A 29 7.18 -4.18 -1.14
C ALA A 29 6.80 -5.22 -0.09
N GLY A 30 5.92 -6.14 -0.45
CA GLY A 30 5.40 -7.17 0.47
C GLY A 30 4.96 -8.44 -0.26
N GLY A 31 5.80 -8.94 -1.19
CA GLY A 31 5.45 -10.02 -2.12
C GLY A 31 4.65 -9.50 -3.30
N CYS A 32 3.75 -10.31 -3.83
CA CYS A 32 2.91 -9.95 -4.97
C CYS A 32 2.24 -8.57 -4.79
N PHE A 33 2.53 -7.65 -5.70
CA PHE A 33 2.03 -6.27 -5.65
C PHE A 33 0.49 -6.18 -5.76
N TRP A 34 -0.20 -7.13 -6.42
CA TRP A 34 -1.67 -7.17 -6.43
C TRP A 34 -2.26 -7.33 -5.02
N CYS A 35 -1.58 -8.12 -4.16
CA CYS A 35 -2.01 -8.32 -2.78
C CYS A 35 -1.77 -7.07 -1.93
N VAL A 36 -0.60 -6.46 -2.08
CA VAL A 36 -0.24 -5.23 -1.36
C VAL A 36 -1.16 -4.09 -1.77
N GLU A 37 -1.41 -3.91 -3.07
CA GLU A 37 -2.37 -2.94 -3.60
C GLU A 37 -3.77 -3.15 -3.00
N SER A 38 -4.31 -4.38 -3.08
CA SER A 38 -5.61 -4.73 -2.51
C SER A 38 -5.72 -4.46 -1.00
N ASP A 39 -4.62 -4.63 -0.26
CA ASP A 39 -4.63 -4.37 1.18
C ASP A 39 -4.64 -2.87 1.48
N PHE A 40 -3.91 -2.05 0.70
CA PHE A 40 -3.90 -0.59 0.86
C PHE A 40 -5.19 0.08 0.40
N ASP A 41 -5.84 -0.39 -0.65
CA ASP A 41 -7.10 0.17 -1.16
C ASP A 41 -8.25 0.12 -0.13
N LYS A 42 -8.10 -0.70 0.91
CA LYS A 42 -9.04 -0.79 2.03
C LYS A 42 -8.72 0.16 3.18
N VAL A 43 -7.59 0.86 3.11
CA VAL A 43 -7.11 1.73 4.20
C VAL A 43 -7.72 3.12 4.08
N LYS A 44 -8.44 3.55 5.11
CA LYS A 44 -8.99 4.90 5.15
C LYS A 44 -7.86 5.94 5.11
N GLY A 45 -7.94 6.87 4.19
CA GLY A 45 -6.93 7.90 3.96
C GLY A 45 -5.99 7.59 2.79
N VAL A 46 -5.97 6.37 2.26
CA VAL A 46 -5.33 6.09 0.98
C VAL A 46 -6.17 6.72 -0.13
N ILE A 47 -5.50 7.47 -1.00
CA ILE A 47 -6.08 8.19 -2.14
C ILE A 47 -5.95 7.36 -3.41
N SER A 48 -4.76 6.80 -3.64
CA SER A 48 -4.47 5.95 -4.79
C SER A 48 -3.32 5.01 -4.51
N THR A 49 -3.29 3.90 -5.24
CA THR A 49 -2.21 2.92 -5.25
C THR A 49 -1.73 2.73 -6.68
N THR A 50 -0.45 2.40 -6.86
CA THR A 50 0.13 2.06 -8.16
C THR A 50 1.06 0.87 -7.96
N SER A 51 0.76 -0.27 -8.58
CA SER A 51 1.66 -1.42 -8.65
C SER A 51 2.86 -1.10 -9.54
N GLY A 52 4.06 -1.51 -9.15
CA GLY A 52 5.29 -1.20 -9.87
C GLY A 52 6.51 -1.95 -9.36
N TYR A 53 7.68 -1.43 -9.68
CA TYR A 53 8.97 -2.02 -9.38
C TYR A 53 9.87 -1.01 -8.68
N ALA A 54 10.52 -1.42 -7.58
CA ALA A 54 11.41 -0.55 -6.79
C ALA A 54 12.73 -1.23 -6.44
N GLY A 55 13.72 -0.44 -6.07
CA GLY A 55 14.94 -0.87 -5.37
C GLY A 55 16.08 -1.37 -6.24
N GLY A 56 15.86 -1.64 -7.52
CA GLY A 56 16.88 -2.10 -8.45
C GLY A 56 17.58 -0.95 -9.19
N THR A 57 18.41 -1.32 -10.15
CA THR A 57 19.14 -0.40 -11.04
C THR A 57 18.65 -0.45 -12.49
N MET A 58 17.73 -1.34 -12.80
CA MET A 58 17.16 -1.46 -14.13
C MET A 58 16.30 -0.23 -14.44
N LYS A 59 16.55 0.40 -15.61
CA LYS A 59 15.88 1.66 -16.00
C LYS A 59 14.44 1.47 -16.44
N LYS A 60 14.10 0.30 -16.98
CA LYS A 60 12.79 -0.03 -17.52
C LYS A 60 12.44 -1.47 -17.15
N PRO A 61 12.20 -1.75 -15.87
CA PRO A 61 11.74 -3.08 -15.46
C PRO A 61 10.36 -3.37 -16.05
N THR A 62 10.12 -4.64 -16.37
CA THR A 62 8.84 -5.17 -16.82
C THR A 62 8.49 -6.41 -16.03
N TYR A 63 7.26 -6.91 -16.11
CA TYR A 63 6.87 -8.13 -15.41
C TYR A 63 7.72 -9.34 -15.81
N GLN A 64 8.13 -9.42 -17.08
CA GLN A 64 8.97 -10.50 -17.58
C GLN A 64 10.45 -10.33 -17.23
N ASP A 65 10.89 -9.08 -17.00
CA ASP A 65 12.29 -8.77 -16.71
C ASP A 65 12.39 -7.58 -15.75
N HIS A 66 12.56 -7.89 -14.48
CA HIS A 66 12.77 -6.91 -13.40
C HIS A 66 13.86 -7.37 -12.43
N GLU A 67 14.88 -8.08 -12.94
CA GLU A 67 15.97 -8.58 -12.12
C GLU A 67 16.60 -7.47 -11.25
N GLY A 68 16.76 -7.76 -9.97
CA GLY A 68 17.26 -6.80 -8.97
C GLY A 68 16.23 -5.77 -8.48
N ASN A 69 15.06 -5.67 -9.12
CA ASN A 69 13.94 -4.88 -8.62
C ASN A 69 12.95 -5.76 -7.88
N GLN A 70 12.19 -5.16 -6.95
CA GLN A 70 11.14 -5.83 -6.20
C GLN A 70 9.78 -5.36 -6.70
N GLU A 71 8.81 -6.28 -6.77
CA GLU A 71 7.41 -5.89 -6.88
C GLU A 71 7.04 -5.00 -5.70
N ALA A 72 6.57 -3.82 -5.97
CA ALA A 72 6.29 -2.79 -4.98
C ALA A 72 5.01 -2.03 -5.29
N VAL A 73 4.49 -1.32 -4.30
CA VAL A 73 3.34 -0.44 -4.46
C VAL A 73 3.71 0.96 -4.00
N LYS A 74 3.42 1.94 -4.85
CA LYS A 74 3.40 3.36 -4.51
C LYS A 74 2.02 3.70 -3.99
N VAL A 75 1.94 4.26 -2.80
CA VAL A 75 0.70 4.61 -2.10
C VAL A 75 0.67 6.11 -1.91
N GLU A 76 -0.31 6.78 -2.50
CA GLU A 76 -0.62 8.18 -2.21
C GLU A 76 -1.70 8.23 -1.13
N PHE A 77 -1.48 8.99 -0.08
CA PHE A 77 -2.38 9.04 1.06
C PHE A 77 -2.55 10.47 1.60
N ASP A 78 -3.69 10.73 2.21
CA ASP A 78 -4.00 11.95 2.93
C ASP A 78 -3.40 11.90 4.33
N SER A 79 -2.32 12.65 4.56
CA SER A 79 -1.61 12.66 5.85
C SER A 79 -2.39 13.34 6.98
N ASP A 80 -3.48 14.03 6.68
CA ASP A 80 -4.42 14.56 7.69
C ASP A 80 -5.40 13.46 8.17
N VAL A 81 -5.56 12.38 7.40
CA VAL A 81 -6.41 11.23 7.74
C VAL A 81 -5.62 10.09 8.36
N ILE A 82 -4.47 9.73 7.77
CA ILE A 82 -3.56 8.70 8.25
C ILE A 82 -2.13 9.18 8.19
N SER A 83 -1.40 9.13 9.30
CA SER A 83 0.02 9.47 9.31
C SER A 83 0.89 8.33 8.72
N TYR A 84 2.07 8.68 8.18
CA TYR A 84 2.98 7.72 7.55
C TYR A 84 3.37 6.56 8.50
N ASP A 85 3.66 6.84 9.78
CA ASP A 85 4.01 5.82 10.77
C ASP A 85 2.89 4.80 10.97
N LYS A 86 1.62 5.25 11.01
CA LYS A 86 0.45 4.37 11.11
C LYS A 86 0.24 3.58 9.81
N LEU A 87 0.45 4.20 8.65
CA LEU A 87 0.34 3.52 7.36
C LEU A 87 1.35 2.36 7.28
N ILE A 88 2.62 2.62 7.65
CA ILE A 88 3.68 1.59 7.65
C ILE A 88 3.43 0.52 8.71
N ALA A 89 2.99 0.90 9.92
CA ALA A 89 2.64 -0.08 10.94
C ALA A 89 1.46 -0.99 10.51
N GLY A 90 0.50 -0.45 9.77
CA GLY A 90 -0.58 -1.21 9.14
C GLY A 90 -0.06 -2.16 8.06
N PHE A 91 0.81 -1.66 7.16
CA PHE A 91 1.46 -2.46 6.12
C PHE A 91 2.19 -3.67 6.70
N LEU A 92 3.04 -3.50 7.71
CA LEU A 92 3.77 -4.60 8.33
C LEU A 92 2.84 -5.73 8.81
N ARG A 93 1.60 -5.41 9.17
CA ARG A 93 0.59 -6.37 9.63
C ARG A 93 -0.17 -7.07 8.50
N THR A 94 0.19 -6.83 7.26
CA THR A 94 -0.35 -7.49 6.06
C THR A 94 0.64 -8.45 5.41
N ILE A 95 1.85 -8.59 5.98
CA ILE A 95 2.94 -9.41 5.47
C ILE A 95 3.53 -10.33 6.55
N ASP A 96 4.28 -11.34 6.12
CA ASP A 96 5.17 -12.07 7.03
C ASP A 96 6.51 -11.32 7.14
N VAL A 97 6.62 -10.53 8.20
CA VAL A 97 7.80 -9.72 8.46
C VAL A 97 9.04 -10.53 8.88
N THR A 98 8.90 -11.85 9.02
CA THR A 98 9.98 -12.77 9.44
C THR A 98 10.51 -13.64 8.31
N ASP A 99 9.92 -13.54 7.10
CA ASP A 99 10.31 -14.31 5.92
C ASP A 99 11.26 -13.52 5.03
N ASP A 100 12.52 -13.93 4.95
CA ASP A 100 13.59 -13.32 4.16
C ASP A 100 13.76 -13.96 2.76
N GLY A 101 13.00 -15.00 2.44
CA GLY A 101 13.09 -15.72 1.16
C GLY A 101 12.03 -15.31 0.12
N GLY A 102 11.17 -14.37 0.46
CA GLY A 102 10.03 -13.92 -0.35
C GLY A 102 8.82 -13.64 0.52
N GLN A 103 7.62 -13.88 0.00
CA GLN A 103 6.38 -13.77 0.78
C GLN A 103 5.41 -14.89 0.37
N PHE A 104 4.98 -15.67 1.31
CA PHE A 104 4.00 -16.74 1.12
C PHE A 104 4.46 -17.75 0.05
N CYS A 105 3.65 -17.94 -1.02
CA CYS A 105 4.01 -18.82 -2.13
C CYS A 105 4.99 -18.17 -3.14
N ASP A 106 5.21 -16.86 -3.06
CA ASP A 106 6.09 -16.12 -3.97
C ASP A 106 7.49 -16.07 -3.40
N ARG A 107 8.44 -16.67 -4.11
CA ARG A 107 9.81 -16.84 -3.63
C ARG A 107 10.81 -16.13 -4.52
N GLY A 108 11.91 -15.69 -3.91
CA GLY A 108 13.00 -15.00 -4.60
C GLY A 108 12.98 -13.48 -4.43
N SER A 109 14.04 -12.82 -4.95
CA SER A 109 14.33 -11.41 -4.68
C SER A 109 13.25 -10.43 -5.12
N SER A 110 12.50 -10.75 -6.17
CA SER A 110 11.37 -9.94 -6.65
C SER A 110 10.26 -9.77 -5.60
N TYR A 111 10.17 -10.72 -4.66
CA TYR A 111 9.11 -10.78 -3.65
C TYR A 111 9.58 -10.51 -2.23
N PHE A 112 10.81 -10.02 -2.06
CA PHE A 112 11.29 -9.59 -0.75
C PHE A 112 10.50 -8.38 -0.26
N SER A 113 10.24 -8.34 1.05
CA SER A 113 9.64 -7.16 1.66
C SER A 113 10.63 -5.99 1.73
N GLY A 114 10.12 -4.77 1.78
CA GLY A 114 10.94 -3.57 1.91
C GLY A 114 10.13 -2.30 2.04
N ILE A 115 10.75 -1.26 2.59
CA ILE A 115 10.17 0.07 2.76
C ILE A 115 11.19 1.08 2.21
N TRP A 116 10.74 1.99 1.32
CA TRP A 116 11.57 3.06 0.75
C TRP A 116 11.01 4.42 1.17
N PRO A 117 11.52 5.00 2.28
CA PRO A 117 11.14 6.34 2.69
C PRO A 117 11.56 7.39 1.65
N MET A 118 10.72 8.40 1.45
CA MET A 118 10.97 9.48 0.50
C MET A 118 11.78 10.63 1.12
N ASP A 119 11.85 10.70 2.46
CA ASP A 119 12.59 11.70 3.21
C ASP A 119 13.08 11.15 4.56
N ASP A 120 13.89 11.94 5.29
CA ASP A 120 14.44 11.55 6.60
C ASP A 120 13.36 11.39 7.67
N LYS A 121 12.25 12.15 7.61
CA LYS A 121 11.14 12.02 8.55
C LYS A 121 10.44 10.68 8.38
N GLN A 122 10.16 10.30 7.13
CA GLN A 122 9.60 9.00 6.80
C GLN A 122 10.56 7.86 7.18
N LYS A 123 11.88 8.06 6.98
CA LYS A 123 12.89 7.08 7.37
C LYS A 123 12.85 6.79 8.86
N VAL A 124 12.88 7.81 9.69
CA VAL A 124 12.79 7.67 11.15
C VAL A 124 11.48 6.97 11.57
N ALA A 125 10.37 7.33 10.94
CA ALA A 125 9.07 6.73 11.22
C ALA A 125 9.01 5.24 10.79
N ALA A 126 9.58 4.89 9.63
CA ALA A 126 9.66 3.51 9.16
C ALA A 126 10.54 2.63 10.06
N GLU A 127 11.74 3.12 10.43
CA GLU A 127 12.66 2.43 11.35
C GLU A 127 12.00 2.19 12.72
N LYS A 128 11.26 3.18 13.21
CA LYS A 128 10.48 3.04 14.44
C LYS A 128 9.38 1.99 14.30
N ALA A 129 8.64 1.98 13.20
CA ALA A 129 7.57 1.00 12.98
C ALA A 129 8.11 -0.43 12.93
N VAL A 130 9.26 -0.65 12.27
CA VAL A 130 9.96 -1.95 12.27
C VAL A 130 10.36 -2.34 13.70
N LYS A 131 10.92 -1.39 14.46
CA LYS A 131 11.33 -1.66 15.85
C LYS A 131 10.15 -1.98 16.75
N ASP A 132 9.05 -1.26 16.62
CA ASP A 132 7.82 -1.53 17.38
C ASP A 132 7.24 -2.92 17.02
N ALA A 133 7.34 -3.33 15.75
CA ALA A 133 6.96 -4.66 15.30
C ALA A 133 7.84 -5.77 15.93
N GLU A 134 9.17 -5.56 16.02
CA GLU A 134 10.08 -6.47 16.71
C GLU A 134 9.69 -6.67 18.17
N VAL A 135 9.40 -5.56 18.88
CA VAL A 135 8.97 -5.61 20.28
C VAL A 135 7.63 -6.35 20.41
N ALA A 136 6.67 -6.05 19.54
CA ALA A 136 5.34 -6.65 19.60
C ALA A 136 5.35 -8.16 19.35
N LEU A 137 6.23 -8.64 18.45
CA LEU A 137 6.33 -10.05 18.09
C LEU A 137 7.35 -10.82 18.92
N GLY A 138 8.27 -10.13 19.61
CA GLY A 138 9.42 -10.76 20.27
C GLY A 138 10.34 -11.49 19.29
N LYS A 139 10.36 -11.07 18.01
CA LYS A 139 11.13 -11.68 16.91
C LYS A 139 11.85 -10.60 16.11
N LYS A 140 12.98 -10.98 15.50
CA LYS A 140 13.66 -10.11 14.53
C LYS A 140 12.80 -9.94 13.29
N ILE A 141 12.67 -8.69 12.83
CA ILE A 141 12.01 -8.34 11.57
C ILE A 141 13.05 -8.29 10.45
N VAL A 142 12.75 -8.92 9.33
CA VAL A 142 13.63 -8.98 8.17
C VAL A 142 13.23 -8.00 7.06
N THR A 143 12.13 -7.25 7.23
CA THR A 143 11.70 -6.19 6.32
C THR A 143 12.62 -4.98 6.46
N PRO A 144 13.50 -4.67 5.49
CA PRO A 144 14.46 -3.58 5.60
C PRO A 144 13.84 -2.22 5.26
N VAL A 145 14.34 -1.17 5.92
CA VAL A 145 14.16 0.21 5.48
C VAL A 145 15.35 0.55 4.57
N LYS A 146 15.07 0.86 3.30
CA LYS A 146 16.05 1.04 2.22
C LYS A 146 16.09 2.48 1.75
N SER A 147 17.23 2.94 1.25
CA SER A 147 17.31 4.22 0.54
C SER A 147 16.50 4.17 -0.76
N PHE A 148 15.66 5.18 -0.98
CA PHE A 148 14.92 5.28 -2.24
C PHE A 148 15.86 5.58 -3.41
N THR A 149 15.72 4.87 -4.50
CA THR A 149 16.47 5.07 -5.74
C THR A 149 15.55 5.39 -6.91
N THR A 150 14.60 4.51 -7.17
CA THR A 150 13.66 4.64 -8.28
C THR A 150 12.40 3.81 -8.01
N PHE A 151 11.31 4.24 -8.61
CA PHE A 151 10.07 3.48 -8.75
C PHE A 151 9.63 3.58 -10.21
N THR A 152 9.26 2.47 -10.82
CA THR A 152 8.71 2.41 -12.17
C THR A 152 7.35 1.75 -12.09
N ASP A 153 6.32 2.42 -12.62
CA ASP A 153 4.97 1.86 -12.67
C ASP A 153 4.98 0.55 -13.48
N ALA A 154 4.28 -0.46 -13.01
CA ALA A 154 4.06 -1.68 -13.76
C ALA A 154 3.06 -1.44 -14.89
N GLU A 155 2.98 -2.40 -15.81
CA GLU A 155 2.10 -2.33 -16.98
C GLU A 155 0.63 -2.20 -16.57
N ASP A 156 -0.15 -1.52 -17.38
CA ASP A 156 -1.55 -1.15 -17.10
C ASP A 156 -2.42 -2.35 -16.68
N TYR A 157 -2.15 -3.54 -17.23
CA TYR A 157 -2.92 -4.74 -16.91
C TYR A 157 -2.67 -5.27 -15.49
N HIS A 158 -1.66 -4.76 -14.77
CA HIS A 158 -1.40 -5.06 -13.37
C HIS A 158 -2.12 -4.13 -12.40
N GLN A 159 -2.51 -2.93 -12.86
CA GLN A 159 -3.16 -1.95 -12.00
C GLN A 159 -4.58 -2.39 -11.63
N ASN A 160 -4.95 -2.28 -10.36
CA ASN A 160 -6.26 -2.69 -9.83
C ASN A 160 -6.65 -4.14 -10.22
N TYR A 161 -5.67 -5.04 -10.33
CA TYR A 161 -5.91 -6.41 -10.77
C TYR A 161 -6.94 -7.14 -9.89
N HIS A 162 -6.92 -6.89 -8.59
CA HIS A 162 -7.83 -7.49 -7.61
C HIS A 162 -9.31 -7.10 -7.81
N ASN A 163 -9.59 -5.97 -8.50
CA ASN A 163 -10.92 -5.52 -8.88
C ASN A 163 -11.19 -5.69 -10.39
N GLY A 164 -10.22 -6.20 -11.15
CA GLY A 164 -10.23 -6.25 -12.59
C GLY A 164 -11.38 -7.10 -13.16
N THR A 165 -12.08 -6.56 -14.16
CA THR A 165 -13.18 -7.24 -14.85
C THR A 165 -12.75 -7.89 -16.16
N ASN A 166 -11.55 -7.58 -16.66
CA ASN A 166 -10.99 -8.20 -17.84
C ASN A 166 -10.82 -9.71 -17.64
N ARG A 167 -11.05 -10.49 -18.69
CA ARG A 167 -10.83 -11.92 -18.65
C ARG A 167 -9.39 -12.25 -18.99
N VAL A 168 -8.84 -13.20 -18.26
CA VAL A 168 -7.48 -13.72 -18.42
C VAL A 168 -7.49 -15.23 -18.42
N LEU A 169 -6.58 -15.82 -19.21
CA LEU A 169 -6.38 -17.28 -19.19
C LEU A 169 -5.39 -17.62 -18.06
N THR A 170 -5.86 -18.41 -17.13
CA THR A 170 -5.08 -18.86 -15.97
C THR A 170 -5.22 -20.36 -15.78
N ARG A 171 -4.53 -20.95 -14.78
CA ARG A 171 -4.76 -22.33 -14.35
C ARG A 171 -6.20 -22.61 -13.90
N PHE A 172 -6.99 -21.56 -13.61
CA PHE A 172 -8.41 -21.66 -13.24
C PHE A 172 -9.34 -21.50 -14.45
N GLY A 173 -8.78 -21.46 -15.67
CA GLY A 173 -9.51 -21.25 -16.93
C GLY A 173 -9.58 -19.78 -17.35
N TRP A 174 -10.55 -19.48 -18.23
CA TRP A 174 -10.79 -18.13 -18.77
C TRP A 174 -11.70 -17.34 -17.83
N VAL A 175 -11.11 -16.66 -16.87
CA VAL A 175 -11.81 -16.04 -15.74
C VAL A 175 -11.53 -14.54 -15.65
N LYS A 176 -12.30 -13.81 -14.85
CA LYS A 176 -12.02 -12.41 -14.54
C LYS A 176 -10.74 -12.28 -13.71
N GLN A 177 -10.01 -11.17 -13.86
CA GLN A 177 -8.83 -10.86 -13.05
C GLN A 177 -9.13 -10.92 -11.54
N SER A 178 -10.25 -10.32 -11.10
CA SER A 178 -10.66 -10.35 -9.69
C SER A 178 -10.82 -11.78 -9.15
N TYR A 179 -11.47 -12.67 -9.91
CA TYR A 179 -11.60 -14.08 -9.52
C TYR A 179 -10.23 -14.79 -9.49
N ALA A 180 -9.39 -14.56 -10.52
CA ALA A 180 -8.04 -15.13 -10.55
C ALA A 180 -7.21 -14.67 -9.35
N TYR A 181 -7.34 -13.40 -8.94
CA TYR A 181 -6.70 -12.84 -7.76
C TYR A 181 -7.16 -13.51 -6.47
N GLU A 182 -8.47 -13.67 -6.27
CA GLU A 182 -9.02 -14.34 -5.08
C GLU A 182 -8.47 -15.76 -4.95
N GLN A 183 -8.52 -16.53 -6.04
CA GLN A 183 -8.00 -17.91 -6.06
C GLN A 183 -6.48 -17.97 -5.83
N TYR A 184 -5.73 -16.99 -6.34
CA TYR A 184 -4.30 -16.89 -6.11
C TYR A 184 -4.00 -16.56 -4.64
N ARG A 185 -4.64 -15.53 -4.06
CA ARG A 185 -4.42 -15.09 -2.66
C ARG A 185 -4.75 -16.21 -1.67
N GLU A 186 -5.88 -16.90 -1.87
CA GLU A 186 -6.30 -18.05 -1.07
C GLU A 186 -5.32 -19.21 -1.24
N GLY A 187 -5.00 -19.60 -2.47
CA GLY A 187 -4.11 -20.71 -2.77
C GLY A 187 -2.67 -20.52 -2.28
N CYS A 188 -2.22 -19.28 -2.11
CA CYS A 188 -0.93 -18.93 -1.50
C CYS A 188 -0.94 -18.95 0.04
N GLY A 189 -2.10 -19.06 0.67
CA GLY A 189 -2.23 -19.08 2.13
C GLY A 189 -1.80 -17.77 2.81
N ARG A 190 -1.87 -16.62 2.08
CA ARG A 190 -1.39 -15.34 2.59
C ARG A 190 -2.08 -14.95 3.89
N ASP A 191 -3.39 -14.99 3.92
CA ASP A 191 -4.17 -14.50 5.06
C ASP A 191 -3.99 -15.38 6.31
N GLU A 192 -3.84 -16.69 6.13
CA GLU A 192 -3.56 -17.64 7.21
C GLU A 192 -2.17 -17.41 7.80
N GLN A 193 -1.16 -17.21 6.94
CA GLN A 193 0.21 -16.96 7.39
C GLN A 193 0.31 -15.63 8.14
N VAL A 194 -0.29 -14.56 7.63
CA VAL A 194 -0.34 -13.25 8.32
C VAL A 194 -1.00 -13.38 9.69
N LYS A 195 -2.13 -14.10 9.79
CA LYS A 195 -2.79 -14.38 11.07
C LYS A 195 -1.92 -15.23 12.00
N SER A 196 -1.14 -16.17 11.47
CA SER A 196 -0.19 -16.97 12.25
C SER A 196 0.91 -16.12 12.86
N VAL A 197 1.43 -15.13 12.11
CA VAL A 197 2.49 -14.21 12.57
C VAL A 197 1.95 -13.18 13.55
N TRP A 198 0.84 -12.51 13.21
CA TRP A 198 0.34 -11.33 13.90
C TRP A 198 -0.82 -11.58 14.86
N GLY A 199 -1.42 -12.78 14.83
CA GLY A 199 -2.59 -13.11 15.64
C GLY A 199 -3.74 -12.11 15.44
N LYS A 200 -4.24 -11.54 16.51
CA LYS A 200 -5.34 -10.55 16.49
C LYS A 200 -4.94 -9.21 15.84
N ALA A 201 -3.65 -8.95 15.68
CA ALA A 201 -3.16 -7.72 15.06
C ALA A 201 -3.09 -7.83 13.52
N ALA A 202 -3.26 -9.04 12.95
CA ALA A 202 -3.29 -9.26 11.50
C ALA A 202 -4.32 -8.34 10.83
N PHE A 203 -3.94 -7.69 9.73
CA PHE A 203 -4.79 -6.78 8.94
C PHE A 203 -5.42 -5.63 9.72
N THR A 204 -4.95 -5.34 10.93
CA THR A 204 -5.46 -4.19 11.68
C THR A 204 -4.71 -2.93 11.26
N ASN A 205 -5.47 -1.96 10.79
CA ASN A 205 -4.94 -0.61 10.65
C ASN A 205 -4.93 0.07 12.03
N PRO A 206 -3.79 0.62 12.49
CA PRO A 206 -3.72 1.32 13.78
C PRO A 206 -4.46 2.67 13.79
N VAL A 207 -5.22 2.97 12.75
CA VAL A 207 -6.10 4.16 12.72
C VAL A 207 -7.38 3.84 13.49
N LYS A 208 -7.44 4.30 14.70
CA LYS A 208 -8.67 4.55 15.43
C LYS A 208 -8.76 6.03 15.71
#